data_4407e85b2ccf8b7e39fced1d4587b739
#
_entry.id   4407e85b2ccf8b7e39fced1d4587b739
#
_cell.length_a   1.000
_cell.length_b   1.000
_cell.length_c   1.000
_cell.angle_alpha   90.00
_cell.angle_beta   90.00
_cell.angle_gamma   90.00
#
_symmetry.space_group_name_H-M   'P 1'
#
loop_
_entity.id
_entity.type
_entity.pdbx_description
1 polymer ?
#
loop_
_entity_poly.entity_id
_entity_poly.type
_entity_poly.pdbx_seq_one_letter_code
_entity_poly.pdbx_strand_id
1 'polypeptide(L)'
;MSLLSRLVYRIRQFRLAAFGPWQPVSDTSLSLFLSPQLISLFRRMTPSEQAHSFSVLQRLQAAGHQDQDLLAAALLHDIGKVNLSLSLWDRSLVVLGKRFFPRRIDRWSSGKPAGWRRPFVVAVHHPAWGADLVAAAGASPRSVDLVRRHQEADAGDDPWLAALRQADDSE
;
A
#
# COMPACT_ATOMS: atom_id res chain seq x y z
N MET A 1 0.12 -26.12 17.49
CA MET A 1 -0.46 -26.04 16.14
C MET A 1 0.61 -26.39 15.13
N SER A 2 0.32 -27.32 14.20
CA SER A 2 1.26 -27.77 13.18
C SER A 2 1.54 -26.65 12.17
N LEU A 3 2.69 -26.70 11.48
CA LEU A 3 3.01 -25.76 10.38
C LEU A 3 1.92 -25.75 9.31
N LEU A 4 1.32 -26.90 9.05
CA LEU A 4 0.22 -27.06 8.09
C LEU A 4 -1.04 -26.31 8.54
N SER A 5 -1.42 -26.36 9.82
CA SER A 5 -2.58 -25.65 10.35
C SER A 5 -2.40 -24.12 10.31
N ARG A 6 -1.17 -23.63 10.52
CA ARG A 6 -0.83 -22.20 10.38
C ARG A 6 -0.89 -21.75 8.92
N LEU A 7 -0.42 -22.59 7.99
CA LEU A 7 -0.49 -22.29 6.55
C LEU A 7 -1.93 -22.26 6.06
N VAL A 8 -2.75 -23.26 6.42
CA VAL A 8 -4.19 -23.32 6.07
C VAL A 8 -4.94 -22.13 6.67
N TYR A 9 -4.64 -21.76 7.92
CA TYR A 9 -5.26 -20.61 8.58
C TYR A 9 -4.89 -19.30 7.85
N ARG A 10 -3.62 -19.11 7.47
CA ARG A 10 -3.18 -17.93 6.69
C ARG A 10 -3.80 -17.90 5.31
N ILE A 11 -3.88 -19.04 4.61
CA ILE A 11 -4.55 -19.12 3.31
C ILE A 11 -6.04 -18.80 3.44
N ARG A 12 -6.71 -19.26 4.50
CA ARG A 12 -8.14 -18.95 4.77
C ARG A 12 -8.32 -17.46 5.11
N GLN A 13 -7.47 -16.90 5.95
CA GLN A 13 -7.49 -15.45 6.25
C GLN A 13 -7.23 -14.62 4.99
N PHE A 14 -6.23 -14.99 4.19
CA PHE A 14 -5.95 -14.34 2.93
C PHE A 14 -7.14 -14.40 1.96
N ARG A 15 -7.80 -15.57 1.85
CA ARG A 15 -9.02 -15.72 1.02
C ARG A 15 -10.17 -14.87 1.55
N LEU A 16 -10.39 -14.80 2.85
CA LEU A 16 -11.44 -13.96 3.45
C LEU A 16 -11.14 -12.46 3.27
N ALA A 17 -9.90 -12.05 3.40
CA ALA A 17 -9.48 -10.67 3.13
C ALA A 17 -9.54 -10.33 1.63
N ALA A 18 -9.21 -11.27 0.74
CA ALA A 18 -9.21 -11.05 -0.71
C ALA A 18 -10.59 -11.22 -1.38
N PHE A 19 -11.48 -12.05 -0.82
CA PHE A 19 -12.74 -12.46 -1.44
C PHE A 19 -13.95 -12.39 -0.48
N GLY A 20 -13.79 -11.89 0.75
CA GLY A 20 -14.90 -11.62 1.66
C GLY A 20 -15.84 -10.56 1.08
N PRO A 21 -17.10 -10.47 1.55
CA PRO A 21 -18.00 -9.40 1.14
C PRO A 21 -17.42 -8.05 1.59
N TRP A 22 -16.65 -7.45 0.70
CA TRP A 22 -16.09 -6.12 0.93
C TRP A 22 -17.22 -5.10 0.90
N GLN A 23 -17.42 -4.40 2.00
CA GLN A 23 -18.30 -3.24 2.02
C GLN A 23 -17.49 -1.99 1.70
N PRO A 24 -17.91 -1.21 0.71
CA PRO A 24 -17.22 0.04 0.38
C PRO A 24 -17.13 0.94 1.62
N VAL A 25 -15.94 1.43 1.93
CA VAL A 25 -15.77 2.46 2.96
C VAL A 25 -16.61 3.67 2.56
N SER A 26 -17.47 4.18 3.46
CA SER A 26 -18.34 5.31 3.13
C SER A 26 -17.52 6.59 2.90
N ASP A 27 -18.00 7.48 2.02
CA ASP A 27 -17.36 8.77 1.82
C ASP A 27 -17.38 9.63 3.08
N THR A 28 -18.40 9.46 3.93
CA THR A 28 -18.47 10.11 5.24
C THR A 28 -17.30 9.69 6.15
N SER A 29 -16.94 8.39 6.14
CA SER A 29 -15.79 7.92 6.90
C SER A 29 -14.46 8.43 6.32
N LEU A 30 -14.34 8.51 5.00
CA LEU A 30 -13.14 8.99 4.32
C LEU A 30 -12.98 10.51 4.49
N SER A 31 -14.07 11.29 4.54
CA SER A 31 -14.03 12.76 4.69
C SER A 31 -13.49 13.22 6.05
N LEU A 32 -13.38 12.33 7.01
CA LEU A 32 -12.67 12.61 8.27
C LEU A 32 -11.16 12.77 8.07
N PHE A 33 -10.60 12.22 6.98
CA PHE A 33 -9.16 12.14 6.74
C PHE A 33 -8.73 12.70 5.39
N LEU A 34 -9.63 12.73 4.41
CA LEU A 34 -9.33 13.07 3.02
C LEU A 34 -10.24 14.20 2.52
N SER A 35 -9.65 15.11 1.74
CA SER A 35 -10.42 16.07 0.95
C SER A 35 -11.25 15.39 -0.16
N PRO A 36 -12.27 16.03 -0.76
CA PRO A 36 -13.05 15.44 -1.84
C PRO A 36 -12.18 14.98 -3.03
N GLN A 37 -11.10 15.69 -3.34
CA GLN A 37 -10.16 15.36 -4.42
C GLN A 37 -9.38 14.07 -4.08
N LEU A 38 -8.93 13.94 -2.84
CA LEU A 38 -8.22 12.75 -2.35
C LEU A 38 -9.17 11.55 -2.22
N ILE A 39 -10.44 11.75 -1.85
CA ILE A 39 -11.48 10.69 -1.88
C ILE A 39 -11.67 10.18 -3.31
N SER A 40 -11.79 11.10 -4.28
CA SER A 40 -11.89 10.73 -5.69
C SER A 40 -10.68 9.91 -6.16
N LEU A 41 -9.49 10.26 -5.70
CA LEU A 41 -8.27 9.52 -5.99
C LEU A 41 -8.28 8.13 -5.32
N PHE A 42 -8.65 8.02 -4.04
CA PHE A 42 -8.81 6.77 -3.32
C PHE A 42 -9.77 5.79 -4.02
N ARG A 43 -10.89 6.31 -4.57
CA ARG A 43 -11.89 5.51 -5.31
C ARG A 43 -11.37 4.89 -6.61
N ARG A 44 -10.25 5.37 -7.16
CA ARG A 44 -9.60 4.76 -8.32
C ARG A 44 -8.86 3.44 -7.99
N MET A 45 -8.59 3.18 -6.72
CA MET A 45 -7.98 1.93 -6.26
C MET A 45 -8.96 0.77 -6.40
N THR A 46 -8.46 -0.43 -6.61
CA THR A 46 -9.29 -1.64 -6.61
C THR A 46 -9.93 -1.86 -5.23
N PRO A 47 -11.07 -2.57 -5.13
CA PRO A 47 -11.69 -2.90 -3.85
C PRO A 47 -10.72 -3.52 -2.82
N SER A 48 -9.85 -4.40 -3.28
CA SER A 48 -8.83 -5.03 -2.42
C SER A 48 -7.80 -4.03 -1.89
N GLU A 49 -7.36 -3.08 -2.72
CA GLU A 49 -6.42 -2.03 -2.31
C GLU A 49 -7.09 -1.05 -1.34
N GLN A 50 -8.35 -0.67 -1.59
CA GLN A 50 -9.12 0.18 -0.67
C GLN A 50 -9.29 -0.51 0.70
N ALA A 51 -9.61 -1.81 0.72
CA ALA A 51 -9.76 -2.59 1.96
C ALA A 51 -8.43 -2.67 2.73
N HIS A 52 -7.32 -2.94 2.03
CA HIS A 52 -5.98 -2.96 2.61
C HIS A 52 -5.63 -1.60 3.23
N SER A 53 -5.72 -0.52 2.47
CA SER A 53 -5.40 0.83 2.95
C SER A 53 -6.27 1.25 4.15
N PHE A 54 -7.56 0.88 4.15
CA PHE A 54 -8.42 1.13 5.29
C PHE A 54 -8.04 0.29 6.51
N SER A 55 -7.58 -0.94 6.32
CA SER A 55 -7.04 -1.79 7.40
C SER A 55 -5.76 -1.19 8.01
N VAL A 56 -4.86 -0.62 7.19
CA VAL A 56 -3.67 0.11 7.67
C VAL A 56 -4.07 1.32 8.53
N LEU A 57 -5.05 2.12 8.07
CA LEU A 57 -5.62 3.22 8.85
C LEU A 57 -6.12 2.75 10.22
N GLN A 58 -6.93 1.68 10.24
CA GLN A 58 -7.50 1.14 11.50
C GLN A 58 -6.41 0.66 12.48
N ARG A 59 -5.33 0.04 11.98
CA ARG A 59 -4.19 -0.37 12.82
C ARG A 59 -3.49 0.83 13.45
N LEU A 60 -3.26 1.89 12.68
CA LEU A 60 -2.67 3.13 13.21
C LEU A 60 -3.55 3.76 14.29
N GLN A 61 -4.86 3.83 14.06
CA GLN A 61 -5.79 4.34 15.06
C GLN A 61 -5.82 3.48 16.33
N ALA A 62 -5.81 2.14 16.18
CA ALA A 62 -5.73 1.21 17.31
C ALA A 62 -4.41 1.33 18.10
N ALA A 63 -3.32 1.73 17.44
CA ALA A 63 -2.04 2.07 18.06
C ALA A 63 -2.02 3.48 18.70
N GLY A 64 -3.12 4.23 18.61
CA GLY A 64 -3.26 5.55 19.23
C GLY A 64 -2.83 6.74 18.35
N HIS A 65 -2.50 6.50 17.08
CA HIS A 65 -2.15 7.59 16.17
C HIS A 65 -3.41 8.36 15.72
N GLN A 66 -3.34 9.69 15.79
CA GLN A 66 -4.44 10.60 15.44
C GLN A 66 -4.02 11.69 14.46
N ASP A 67 -2.77 11.67 14.01
CA ASP A 67 -2.26 12.69 13.10
C ASP A 67 -2.89 12.56 11.72
N GLN A 68 -3.43 13.67 11.20
CA GLN A 68 -4.19 13.70 9.95
C GLN A 68 -3.32 13.33 8.75
N ASP A 69 -2.07 13.77 8.72
CA ASP A 69 -1.18 13.51 7.59
C ASP A 69 -0.77 12.04 7.52
N LEU A 70 -0.52 11.42 8.68
CA LEU A 70 -0.24 10.01 8.79
C LEU A 70 -1.44 9.16 8.38
N LEU A 71 -2.64 9.50 8.85
CA LEU A 71 -3.85 8.76 8.54
C LEU A 71 -4.28 8.92 7.07
N ALA A 72 -4.08 10.11 6.48
CA ALA A 72 -4.25 10.33 5.05
C ALA A 72 -3.24 9.52 4.22
N ALA A 73 -1.97 9.50 4.64
CA ALA A 73 -0.94 8.68 4.00
C ALA A 73 -1.27 7.19 4.08
N ALA A 74 -1.81 6.70 5.19
CA ALA A 74 -2.25 5.31 5.33
C ALA A 74 -3.32 4.91 4.29
N LEU A 75 -4.26 5.81 4.01
CA LEU A 75 -5.30 5.57 3.01
C LEU A 75 -4.76 5.61 1.56
N LEU A 76 -3.67 6.32 1.31
CA LEU A 76 -3.21 6.64 -0.04
C LEU A 76 -1.82 6.09 -0.39
N HIS A 77 -1.12 5.36 0.52
CA HIS A 77 0.26 4.91 0.31
C HIS A 77 0.43 4.08 -0.97
N ASP A 78 -0.56 3.28 -1.30
CA ASP A 78 -0.54 2.37 -2.45
C ASP A 78 -1.19 2.91 -3.73
N ILE A 79 -1.63 4.19 -3.73
CA ILE A 79 -2.35 4.78 -4.87
C ILE A 79 -1.55 4.77 -6.18
N GLY A 80 -0.25 4.74 -6.13
CA GLY A 80 0.59 4.64 -7.32
C GLY A 80 0.42 3.35 -8.14
N LYS A 81 -0.26 2.34 -7.60
CA LYS A 81 -0.61 1.10 -8.30
C LYS A 81 -1.86 1.24 -9.18
N VAL A 82 -2.63 2.32 -9.07
CA VAL A 82 -3.98 2.51 -9.64
C VAL A 82 -4.06 2.28 -11.15
N ASN A 83 -3.05 2.65 -11.91
CA ASN A 83 -3.03 2.48 -13.37
C ASN A 83 -2.35 1.17 -13.82
N LEU A 84 -1.77 0.41 -12.88
CA LEU A 84 -0.92 -0.74 -13.15
C LEU A 84 -1.13 -1.84 -12.10
N SER A 85 -2.40 -2.13 -11.77
CA SER A 85 -2.76 -3.13 -10.77
C SER A 85 -2.02 -4.45 -11.00
N LEU A 86 -1.46 -5.00 -9.93
CA LEU A 86 -0.72 -6.25 -9.95
C LEU A 86 -1.65 -7.42 -9.64
N SER A 87 -1.62 -8.44 -10.48
CA SER A 87 -2.28 -9.72 -10.21
C SER A 87 -1.59 -10.44 -9.04
N LEU A 88 -2.24 -11.50 -8.51
CA LEU A 88 -1.62 -12.35 -7.49
C LEU A 88 -0.31 -12.98 -7.97
N TRP A 89 -0.24 -13.35 -9.25
CA TRP A 89 0.99 -13.88 -9.86
C TRP A 89 2.10 -12.84 -9.93
N ASP A 90 1.76 -11.59 -10.27
CA ASP A 90 2.72 -10.49 -10.29
C ASP A 90 3.31 -10.25 -8.89
N ARG A 91 2.46 -10.23 -7.87
CA ARG A 91 2.89 -10.08 -6.46
C ARG A 91 3.81 -11.23 -6.03
N SER A 92 3.46 -12.47 -6.35
CA SER A 92 4.29 -13.64 -6.08
C SER A 92 5.65 -13.56 -6.79
N LEU A 93 5.66 -13.10 -8.04
CA LEU A 93 6.88 -12.93 -8.83
C LEU A 93 7.81 -11.88 -8.19
N VAL A 94 7.25 -10.76 -7.71
CA VAL A 94 8.03 -9.72 -7.00
C VAL A 94 8.65 -10.27 -5.71
N VAL A 95 7.87 -11.00 -4.89
CA VAL A 95 8.35 -11.59 -3.64
C VAL A 95 9.49 -12.58 -3.91
N LEU A 96 9.31 -13.49 -4.88
CA LEU A 96 10.33 -14.46 -5.26
C LEU A 96 11.58 -13.76 -5.83
N GLY A 97 11.39 -12.74 -6.66
CA GLY A 97 12.47 -11.95 -7.23
C GLY A 97 13.29 -11.24 -6.15
N LYS A 98 12.64 -10.54 -5.22
CA LYS A 98 13.29 -9.88 -4.07
C LYS A 98 14.04 -10.90 -3.19
N ARG A 99 13.47 -12.12 -2.99
CA ARG A 99 14.05 -13.15 -2.13
C ARG A 99 15.25 -13.85 -2.74
N PHE A 100 15.17 -14.21 -4.04
CA PHE A 100 16.20 -15.04 -4.69
C PHE A 100 17.18 -14.26 -5.56
N PHE A 101 16.79 -13.07 -6.04
CA PHE A 101 17.60 -12.26 -6.96
C PHE A 101 17.66 -10.79 -6.54
N PRO A 102 17.95 -10.44 -5.26
CA PRO A 102 17.88 -9.06 -4.76
C PRO A 102 18.76 -8.10 -5.59
N ARG A 103 19.95 -8.56 -6.00
CA ARG A 103 20.88 -7.76 -6.82
C ARG A 103 20.42 -7.48 -8.26
N ARG A 104 19.36 -8.14 -8.73
CA ARG A 104 18.81 -7.94 -10.08
C ARG A 104 17.57 -7.07 -10.10
N ILE A 105 16.99 -6.78 -8.93
CA ILE A 105 15.75 -5.99 -8.83
C ILE A 105 15.92 -4.63 -9.48
N ASP A 106 17.00 -3.90 -9.24
CA ASP A 106 17.26 -2.58 -9.82
C ASP A 106 17.29 -2.63 -11.34
N ARG A 107 17.91 -3.67 -11.92
CA ARG A 107 17.92 -3.88 -13.38
C ARG A 107 16.54 -4.27 -13.93
N TRP A 108 15.76 -5.06 -13.20
CA TRP A 108 14.43 -5.51 -13.62
C TRP A 108 13.39 -4.41 -13.47
N SER A 109 13.55 -3.53 -12.50
CA SER A 109 12.68 -2.38 -12.26
C SER A 109 13.01 -1.16 -13.13
N SER A 110 14.11 -1.17 -13.86
CA SER A 110 14.47 -0.07 -14.74
C SER A 110 13.65 -0.06 -16.04
N GLY A 111 13.25 1.14 -16.50
CA GLY A 111 12.53 1.34 -17.76
C GLY A 111 11.02 1.31 -17.66
N LYS A 112 10.35 1.07 -18.79
CA LYS A 112 8.88 1.08 -18.86
C LYS A 112 8.27 -0.18 -18.22
N PRO A 113 7.11 -0.07 -17.54
CA PRO A 113 6.40 -1.19 -16.93
C PRO A 113 5.72 -2.07 -17.98
N ALA A 114 6.49 -2.91 -18.68
CA ALA A 114 6.02 -3.77 -19.75
C ALA A 114 6.48 -5.23 -19.60
N GLY A 115 5.66 -6.17 -20.13
CA GLY A 115 5.96 -7.60 -20.12
C GLY A 115 6.22 -8.15 -18.70
N TRP A 116 7.09 -9.15 -18.59
CA TRP A 116 7.42 -9.80 -17.30
C TRP A 116 8.12 -8.89 -16.27
N ARG A 117 8.70 -7.76 -16.71
CA ARG A 117 9.35 -6.77 -15.83
C ARG A 117 8.37 -5.82 -15.16
N ARG A 118 7.15 -5.69 -15.71
CA ARG A 118 6.10 -4.80 -15.20
C ARG A 118 5.92 -4.89 -13.67
N PRO A 119 5.80 -6.07 -13.05
CA PRO A 119 5.60 -6.18 -11.61
C PRO A 119 6.74 -5.55 -10.80
N PHE A 120 7.98 -5.74 -11.23
CA PHE A 120 9.16 -5.17 -10.56
C PHE A 120 9.22 -3.65 -10.70
N VAL A 121 8.92 -3.13 -11.89
CA VAL A 121 8.86 -1.68 -12.12
C VAL A 121 7.79 -1.05 -11.23
N VAL A 122 6.58 -1.63 -11.19
CA VAL A 122 5.49 -1.13 -10.34
C VAL A 122 5.88 -1.22 -8.86
N ALA A 123 6.42 -2.35 -8.42
CA ALA A 123 6.79 -2.56 -7.01
C ALA A 123 7.86 -1.57 -6.50
N VAL A 124 8.73 -1.08 -7.38
CA VAL A 124 9.79 -0.13 -7.00
C VAL A 124 9.33 1.33 -7.15
N HIS A 125 8.53 1.65 -8.17
CA HIS A 125 8.24 3.04 -8.52
C HIS A 125 6.87 3.54 -8.05
N HIS A 126 5.92 2.65 -7.64
CA HIS A 126 4.60 3.11 -7.21
C HIS A 126 4.63 4.10 -6.03
N PRO A 127 5.60 4.08 -5.08
CA PRO A 127 5.64 5.09 -4.04
C PRO A 127 5.85 6.50 -4.60
N ALA A 128 6.78 6.65 -5.54
CA ALA A 128 7.03 7.94 -6.19
C ALA A 128 5.83 8.40 -7.03
N TRP A 129 5.24 7.50 -7.84
CA TRP A 129 4.04 7.80 -8.63
C TRP A 129 2.84 8.14 -7.74
N GLY A 130 2.69 7.43 -6.62
CA GLY A 130 1.65 7.72 -5.64
C GLY A 130 1.81 9.10 -5.02
N ALA A 131 3.02 9.45 -4.63
CA ALA A 131 3.35 10.76 -4.07
C ALA A 131 3.03 11.91 -5.07
N ASP A 132 3.34 11.72 -6.35
CA ASP A 132 3.04 12.72 -7.38
C ASP A 132 1.51 12.85 -7.59
N LEU A 133 0.76 11.74 -7.54
CA LEU A 133 -0.71 11.76 -7.63
C LEU A 133 -1.36 12.46 -6.43
N VAL A 134 -0.94 12.17 -5.20
CA VAL A 134 -1.52 12.80 -4.00
C VAL A 134 -1.14 14.27 -3.89
N ALA A 135 0.08 14.65 -4.32
CA ALA A 135 0.49 16.05 -4.40
C ALA A 135 -0.39 16.83 -5.38
N ALA A 136 -0.62 16.27 -6.57
CA ALA A 136 -1.50 16.88 -7.58
C ALA A 136 -2.96 17.00 -7.11
N ALA A 137 -3.41 16.10 -6.22
CA ALA A 137 -4.74 16.13 -5.61
C ALA A 137 -4.82 17.01 -4.33
N GLY A 138 -3.75 17.72 -3.98
CA GLY A 138 -3.73 18.70 -2.88
C GLY A 138 -3.50 18.09 -1.49
N ALA A 139 -2.82 16.94 -1.40
CA ALA A 139 -2.37 16.43 -0.12
C ALA A 139 -1.30 17.36 0.51
N SER A 140 -1.18 17.31 1.83
CA SER A 140 -0.13 18.04 2.54
C SER A 140 1.27 17.58 2.13
N PRO A 141 2.29 18.43 2.22
CA PRO A 141 3.68 18.02 1.96
C PRO A 141 4.11 16.83 2.81
N ARG A 142 3.60 16.72 4.03
CA ARG A 142 3.93 15.64 4.95
C ARG A 142 3.29 14.31 4.53
N SER A 143 2.01 14.31 4.16
CA SER A 143 1.37 13.12 3.59
C SER A 143 2.06 12.66 2.31
N VAL A 144 2.45 13.59 1.43
CA VAL A 144 3.21 13.29 0.19
C VAL A 144 4.53 12.61 0.50
N ASP A 145 5.28 13.12 1.48
CA ASP A 145 6.57 12.55 1.91
C ASP A 145 6.38 11.12 2.44
N LEU A 146 5.40 10.90 3.31
CA LEU A 146 5.08 9.57 3.85
C LEU A 146 4.70 8.58 2.75
N VAL A 147 3.86 8.99 1.79
CA VAL A 147 3.50 8.16 0.63
C VAL A 147 4.73 7.85 -0.22
N ARG A 148 5.63 8.80 -0.43
CA ARG A 148 6.86 8.60 -1.22
C ARG A 148 7.80 7.59 -0.59
N ARG A 149 7.88 7.58 0.74
CA ARG A 149 8.90 6.85 1.50
C ARG A 149 8.38 5.56 2.15
N HIS A 150 7.09 5.23 2.03
CA HIS A 150 6.48 4.12 2.77
C HIS A 150 7.17 2.76 2.57
N GLN A 151 7.92 2.56 1.48
CA GLN A 151 8.69 1.33 1.20
C GLN A 151 10.20 1.47 1.42
N GLU A 152 10.69 2.58 1.96
CA GLU A 152 12.11 2.70 2.32
C GLU A 152 12.50 1.62 3.34
N ALA A 153 13.70 1.05 3.20
CA ALA A 153 14.17 -0.01 4.08
C ALA A 153 14.38 0.47 5.53
N ASP A 154 14.70 1.74 5.70
CA ASP A 154 14.90 2.39 6.99
C ASP A 154 14.02 3.64 7.08
N ALA A 155 13.32 3.78 8.19
CA ALA A 155 12.53 4.99 8.48
C ALA A 155 13.40 6.12 9.07
N GLY A 156 14.66 5.85 9.42
CA GLY A 156 15.50 6.78 10.16
C GLY A 156 14.83 7.20 11.47
N ASP A 157 14.96 8.47 11.82
CA ASP A 157 14.35 9.06 13.02
C ASP A 157 12.89 9.53 12.81
N ASP A 158 12.21 9.02 11.75
CA ASP A 158 10.84 9.41 11.41
C ASP A 158 9.82 8.46 12.05
N PRO A 159 9.19 8.82 13.20
CA PRO A 159 8.30 7.91 13.90
C PRO A 159 7.00 7.63 13.14
N TRP A 160 6.54 8.57 12.30
CA TRP A 160 5.32 8.38 11.51
C TRP A 160 5.56 7.44 10.32
N LEU A 161 6.72 7.55 9.68
CA LEU A 161 7.11 6.61 8.64
C LEU A 161 7.28 5.20 9.22
N ALA A 162 7.91 5.08 10.38
CA ALA A 162 8.06 3.81 11.09
C ALA A 162 6.69 3.19 11.43
N ALA A 163 5.75 4.00 11.96
CA ALA A 163 4.40 3.56 12.29
C ALA A 163 3.62 3.12 11.05
N LEU A 164 3.68 3.91 9.96
CA LEU A 164 3.01 3.56 8.69
C LEU A 164 3.49 2.22 8.16
N ARG A 165 4.80 2.01 8.11
CA ARG A 165 5.40 0.77 7.64
C ARG A 165 5.05 -0.42 8.51
N GLN A 166 5.11 -0.26 9.85
CA GLN A 166 4.72 -1.31 10.78
C GLN A 166 3.25 -1.71 10.59
N ALA A 167 2.37 -0.74 10.37
CA ALA A 167 0.96 -1.00 10.12
C ALA A 167 0.71 -1.69 8.77
N ASP A 168 1.49 -1.36 7.73
CA ASP A 168 1.44 -1.95 6.40
C ASP A 168 1.96 -3.40 6.40
N ASP A 169 3.11 -3.66 7.03
CA ASP A 169 3.76 -4.97 7.10
C ASP A 169 3.01 -6.00 7.99
N SER A 170 2.01 -5.58 8.75
CA SER A 170 1.30 -6.42 9.74
C SER A 170 0.19 -7.30 9.14
N GLU A 171 0.15 -7.53 7.83
CA GLU A 171 -0.82 -8.42 7.13
C GLU A 171 -0.53 -9.92 7.26
#